data_317e469aae7a7b278b8d77c9519420a4
#
_entry.id   317e469aae7a7b278b8d77c9519420a4
#
_cell.length_a   1.000
_cell.length_b   1.000
_cell.length_c   1.000
_cell.angle_alpha   90.00
_cell.angle_beta   90.00
_cell.angle_gamma   90.00
#
_symmetry.space_group_name_H-M   'P 1'
#
loop_
_entity.id
_entity.type
_entity.pdbx_description
1 polymer ?
#
loop_
_entity_poly.entity_id
_entity_poly.type
_entity_poly.pdbx_seq_one_letter_code
_entity_poly.pdbx_strand_id
1 'polypeptide(L)'
;MRISNPKFLLFLVTFWGILIAFAPDTLTNLIDYTVFSLLGVLGAIFANSTGAGGGVVFIPMFNKLGFTESQAIATSFAIQCFGMTAGALTWFYHYKLEREPSGLWPSFFPVIKVSAIASIIGLWAVYGLDLAPPSSLHYSFSWFSLLLGIGIIFIALVLKPQPLHQTVQPIDWLMICVISLFGGAVTAWLSVGIGELLAIYLIIRRFDVNMAVAVAVIVSALTVWSAIWQHTLVDFNVYWQVVLFAGPGAIFGGVLAKAIVAKLSAKRLKIFFAFWLMVIGAVGVSGG
;
A
#
# COMPACT_ATOMS: atom_id res chain seq x y z
N MET A 1 3.73 2.57 21.11
CA MET A 1 4.50 1.33 21.34
C MET A 1 5.64 1.35 20.32
N ARG A 2 6.91 1.43 20.73
CA ARG A 2 8.03 1.38 19.78
C ARG A 2 8.14 -0.05 19.29
N ILE A 3 7.97 -0.28 17.98
CA ILE A 3 8.14 -1.61 17.35
C ILE A 3 9.60 -2.11 17.56
N SER A 4 10.52 -1.22 17.91
CA SER A 4 11.89 -1.56 18.36
C SER A 4 11.97 -2.09 19.81
N ASN A 5 10.85 -2.30 20.50
CA ASN A 5 10.89 -2.90 21.83
C ASN A 5 11.24 -4.39 21.70
N PRO A 6 12.36 -4.86 22.27
CA PRO A 6 12.80 -6.25 22.13
C PRO A 6 11.76 -7.26 22.65
N LYS A 7 10.95 -6.88 23.64
CA LYS A 7 9.87 -7.74 24.15
C LYS A 7 8.74 -7.92 23.15
N PHE A 8 8.40 -6.86 22.38
CA PHE A 8 7.39 -6.93 21.33
C PHE A 8 7.90 -7.76 20.15
N LEU A 9 9.15 -7.58 19.73
CA LEU A 9 9.78 -8.39 18.69
C LEU A 9 9.81 -9.87 19.09
N LEU A 10 10.22 -10.17 20.32
CA LEU A 10 10.23 -11.54 20.84
C LEU A 10 8.82 -12.14 20.81
N PHE A 11 7.82 -11.42 21.31
CA PHE A 11 6.41 -11.85 21.25
C PHE A 11 5.98 -12.16 19.81
N LEU A 12 6.30 -11.28 18.87
CA LEU A 12 5.90 -11.42 17.47
C LEU A 12 6.58 -12.63 16.81
N VAL A 13 7.87 -12.82 17.05
CA VAL A 13 8.64 -13.98 16.54
C VAL A 13 8.12 -15.28 17.17
N THR A 14 7.87 -15.30 18.48
CA THR A 14 7.35 -16.49 19.16
C THR A 14 5.94 -16.83 18.68
N PHE A 15 5.05 -15.83 18.62
CA PHE A 15 3.68 -16.03 18.16
C PHE A 15 3.64 -16.56 16.72
N TRP A 16 4.45 -15.97 15.83
CA TRP A 16 4.52 -16.42 14.45
C TRP A 16 5.18 -17.79 14.29
N GLY A 17 6.22 -18.04 15.05
CA GLY A 17 6.87 -19.36 15.11
C GLY A 17 5.91 -20.47 15.55
N ILE A 18 5.04 -20.17 16.53
CA ILE A 18 3.97 -21.08 16.95
C ILE A 18 2.98 -21.31 15.80
N LEU A 19 2.51 -20.25 15.12
CA LEU A 19 1.59 -20.40 14.00
C LEU A 19 2.17 -21.27 12.87
N ILE A 20 3.46 -21.10 12.55
CA ILE A 20 4.14 -21.94 11.56
C ILE A 20 4.25 -23.38 12.05
N ALA A 21 4.63 -23.60 13.31
CA ALA A 21 4.82 -24.94 13.85
C ALA A 21 3.52 -25.77 13.93
N PHE A 22 2.38 -25.10 14.10
CA PHE A 22 1.06 -25.75 14.11
C PHE A 22 0.38 -25.75 12.72
N ALA A 23 1.01 -25.19 11.68
CA ALA A 23 0.48 -25.26 10.33
C ALA A 23 0.56 -26.71 9.79
N PRO A 24 -0.45 -27.18 9.04
CA PRO A 24 -0.33 -28.46 8.35
C PRO A 24 0.90 -28.47 7.43
N ASP A 25 1.53 -29.64 7.28
CA ASP A 25 2.68 -29.83 6.41
C ASP A 25 3.84 -28.82 6.64
N THR A 26 4.17 -28.56 7.89
CA THR A 26 5.13 -27.53 8.31
C THR A 26 6.46 -27.57 7.55
N LEU A 27 7.05 -28.76 7.36
CA LEU A 27 8.34 -28.92 6.68
C LEU A 27 8.25 -28.52 5.19
N THR A 28 7.21 -28.97 4.49
CA THR A 28 6.97 -28.62 3.09
C THR A 28 6.73 -27.12 2.97
N ASN A 29 5.88 -26.55 3.83
CA ASN A 29 5.62 -25.13 3.86
C ASN A 29 6.89 -24.28 4.11
N LEU A 30 7.79 -24.73 5.00
CA LEU A 30 9.07 -24.04 5.23
C LEU A 30 9.95 -24.02 3.98
N ILE A 31 10.02 -25.11 3.24
CA ILE A 31 10.84 -25.19 2.03
C ILE A 31 10.25 -24.32 0.91
N ASP A 32 8.94 -24.45 0.67
CA ASP A 32 8.29 -23.83 -0.49
C ASP A 32 7.97 -22.35 -0.32
N TYR A 33 7.65 -21.93 0.91
CA TYR A 33 7.08 -20.58 1.12
C TYR A 33 8.00 -19.62 1.87
N THR A 34 9.12 -20.03 2.45
CA THR A 34 10.03 -19.12 3.17
C THR A 34 10.51 -17.94 2.32
N VAL A 35 10.70 -18.14 1.01
CA VAL A 35 11.10 -17.08 0.07
C VAL A 35 10.11 -15.91 0.02
N PHE A 36 8.84 -16.17 0.30
CA PHE A 36 7.81 -15.12 0.35
C PHE A 36 8.01 -14.15 1.52
N SER A 37 8.77 -14.52 2.56
CA SER A 37 9.17 -13.57 3.59
C SER A 37 9.96 -12.40 3.03
N LEU A 38 10.87 -12.66 2.10
CA LEU A 38 11.63 -11.62 1.40
C LEU A 38 10.72 -10.77 0.52
N LEU A 39 9.78 -11.39 -0.20
CA LEU A 39 8.79 -10.69 -1.00
C LEU A 39 7.93 -9.76 -0.13
N GLY A 40 7.52 -10.24 1.05
CA GLY A 40 6.80 -9.45 2.05
C GLY A 40 7.60 -8.21 2.50
N VAL A 41 8.89 -8.40 2.83
CA VAL A 41 9.79 -7.30 3.21
C VAL A 41 9.88 -6.25 2.09
N LEU A 42 10.22 -6.68 0.88
CA LEU A 42 10.42 -5.78 -0.26
C LEU A 42 9.13 -5.04 -0.64
N GLY A 43 8.03 -5.77 -0.74
CA GLY A 43 6.72 -5.19 -1.07
C GLY A 43 6.27 -4.16 -0.03
N ALA A 44 6.46 -4.44 1.26
CA ALA A 44 6.08 -3.51 2.32
C ALA A 44 7.02 -2.30 2.42
N ILE A 45 8.34 -2.47 2.22
CA ILE A 45 9.27 -1.33 2.12
C ILE A 45 8.80 -0.40 1.01
N PHE A 46 8.53 -0.98 -0.16
CA PHE A 46 8.11 -0.24 -1.32
C PHE A 46 6.80 0.52 -1.06
N ALA A 47 5.76 -0.18 -0.61
CA ALA A 47 4.46 0.38 -0.33
C ALA A 47 4.52 1.54 0.68
N ASN A 48 5.16 1.32 1.81
CA ASN A 48 5.18 2.29 2.90
C ASN A 48 6.19 3.43 2.72
N SER A 49 7.12 3.30 1.76
CA SER A 49 8.05 4.37 1.39
C SER A 49 7.45 5.37 0.42
N THR A 50 6.47 4.97 -0.34
CA THR A 50 5.92 5.75 -1.46
C THR A 50 4.48 6.19 -1.24
N GLY A 51 3.78 5.53 -0.32
CA GLY A 51 2.35 5.66 -0.12
C GLY A 51 1.53 4.76 -1.05
N ALA A 52 2.19 3.99 -1.93
CA ALA A 52 1.52 3.05 -2.82
C ALA A 52 1.03 1.80 -2.08
N GLY A 53 0.05 1.10 -2.64
CA GLY A 53 -0.35 -0.22 -2.14
C GLY A 53 0.70 -1.29 -2.47
N GLY A 54 0.82 -2.30 -1.60
CA GLY A 54 1.75 -3.42 -1.82
C GLY A 54 1.41 -4.29 -3.04
N GLY A 55 0.18 -4.20 -3.54
CA GLY A 55 -0.28 -4.92 -4.73
C GLY A 55 0.58 -4.72 -5.96
N VAL A 56 1.21 -3.55 -6.10
CA VAL A 56 2.15 -3.26 -7.19
C VAL A 56 3.32 -4.25 -7.25
N VAL A 57 3.75 -4.77 -6.11
CA VAL A 57 4.83 -5.77 -6.04
C VAL A 57 4.27 -7.18 -6.03
N PHE A 58 3.21 -7.41 -5.27
CA PHE A 58 2.68 -8.75 -5.03
C PHE A 58 1.97 -9.34 -6.25
N ILE A 59 1.08 -8.56 -6.90
CA ILE A 59 0.25 -9.09 -8.00
C ILE A 59 1.09 -9.58 -9.19
N PRO A 60 2.05 -8.81 -9.74
CA PRO A 60 2.87 -9.31 -10.85
C PRO A 60 3.65 -10.57 -10.50
N MET A 61 4.09 -10.68 -9.23
CA MET A 61 4.85 -11.83 -8.77
C MET A 61 3.95 -13.06 -8.65
N PHE A 62 2.76 -12.91 -8.08
CA PHE A 62 1.79 -14.01 -7.96
C PHE A 62 1.29 -14.50 -9.31
N ASN A 63 1.05 -13.60 -10.25
CA ASN A 63 0.67 -13.97 -11.62
C ASN A 63 1.75 -14.83 -12.29
N LYS A 64 3.04 -14.50 -12.10
CA LYS A 64 4.16 -15.34 -12.61
C LYS A 64 4.25 -16.70 -11.94
N LEU A 65 3.76 -16.83 -10.72
CA LEU A 65 3.74 -18.07 -9.95
C LEU A 65 2.48 -18.90 -10.21
N GLY A 66 1.63 -18.49 -11.15
CA GLY A 66 0.44 -19.24 -11.56
C GLY A 66 -0.77 -19.08 -10.65
N PHE A 67 -0.80 -18.06 -9.80
CA PHE A 67 -2.00 -17.71 -9.04
C PHE A 67 -3.09 -17.23 -10.00
N THR A 68 -4.34 -17.56 -9.69
CA THR A 68 -5.47 -16.91 -10.36
C THR A 68 -5.51 -15.42 -9.98
N GLU A 69 -6.10 -14.58 -10.82
CA GLU A 69 -6.21 -13.14 -10.54
C GLU A 69 -6.87 -12.86 -9.17
N SER A 70 -7.95 -13.59 -8.86
CA SER A 70 -8.65 -13.48 -7.58
C SER A 70 -7.77 -13.87 -6.39
N GLN A 71 -7.00 -14.96 -6.51
CA GLN A 71 -6.06 -15.40 -5.47
C GLN A 71 -4.93 -14.40 -5.27
N ALA A 72 -4.38 -13.83 -6.35
CA ALA A 72 -3.33 -12.85 -6.31
C ALA A 72 -3.80 -11.58 -5.56
N ILE A 73 -4.99 -11.08 -5.88
CA ILE A 73 -5.59 -9.90 -5.24
C ILE A 73 -5.89 -10.18 -3.77
N ALA A 74 -6.59 -11.26 -3.46
CA ALA A 74 -6.97 -11.62 -2.09
C ALA A 74 -5.73 -11.83 -1.19
N THR A 75 -4.71 -12.55 -1.67
CA THR A 75 -3.46 -12.79 -0.95
C THR A 75 -2.67 -11.49 -0.77
N SER A 76 -2.66 -10.61 -1.77
CA SER A 76 -2.07 -9.27 -1.68
C SER A 76 -2.73 -8.44 -0.58
N PHE A 77 -4.06 -8.40 -0.50
CA PHE A 77 -4.78 -7.72 0.58
C PHE A 77 -4.40 -8.27 1.96
N ALA A 78 -4.35 -9.59 2.10
CA ALA A 78 -4.00 -10.23 3.36
C ALA A 78 -2.57 -9.84 3.83
N ILE A 79 -1.58 -9.86 2.94
CA ILE A 79 -0.21 -9.44 3.27
C ILE A 79 -0.16 -7.95 3.59
N GLN A 80 -0.89 -7.13 2.86
CA GLN A 80 -0.96 -5.69 3.10
C GLN A 80 -1.58 -5.34 4.46
N CYS A 81 -2.51 -6.12 4.99
CA CYS A 81 -3.02 -5.92 6.36
C CYS A 81 -1.87 -5.86 7.38
N PHE A 82 -0.85 -6.68 7.24
CA PHE A 82 0.33 -6.67 8.12
C PHE A 82 1.28 -5.51 7.79
N GLY A 83 1.71 -5.41 6.54
CA GLY A 83 2.71 -4.45 6.12
C GLY A 83 2.24 -3.00 6.22
N MET A 84 1.03 -2.70 5.74
CA MET A 84 0.47 -1.34 5.80
C MET A 84 0.14 -0.93 7.23
N THR A 85 -0.30 -1.85 8.09
CA THR A 85 -0.50 -1.53 9.51
C THR A 85 0.81 -1.15 10.19
N ALA A 86 1.88 -1.91 9.95
CA ALA A 86 3.19 -1.61 10.52
C ALA A 86 3.72 -0.25 10.04
N GLY A 87 3.55 0.06 8.76
CA GLY A 87 3.89 1.35 8.18
C GLY A 87 3.02 2.48 8.71
N ALA A 88 1.70 2.30 8.75
CA ALA A 88 0.75 3.27 9.28
C ALA A 88 1.05 3.66 10.72
N LEU A 89 1.32 2.67 11.59
CA LEU A 89 1.76 2.92 12.96
C LEU A 89 3.08 3.68 13.02
N THR A 90 4.04 3.33 12.17
CA THR A 90 5.34 4.01 12.10
C THR A 90 5.19 5.47 11.70
N TRP A 91 4.38 5.79 10.69
CA TRP A 91 4.08 7.15 10.26
C TRP A 91 3.24 7.93 11.28
N PHE A 92 2.28 7.28 11.92
CA PHE A 92 1.49 7.89 13.00
C PHE A 92 2.37 8.30 14.18
N TYR A 93 3.29 7.44 14.63
CA TYR A 93 4.24 7.80 15.68
C TYR A 93 5.17 8.94 15.28
N HIS A 94 5.62 8.95 14.01
CA HIS A 94 6.40 10.07 13.50
C HIS A 94 5.63 11.39 13.56
N TYR A 95 4.36 11.38 13.15
CA TYR A 95 3.50 12.55 13.28
C TYR A 95 3.42 13.01 14.74
N LYS A 96 3.04 12.14 15.64
CA LYS A 96 2.82 12.45 17.05
C LYS A 96 4.07 12.99 17.75
N LEU A 97 5.24 12.45 17.47
CA LEU A 97 6.47 12.80 18.18
C LEU A 97 7.20 14.00 17.56
N GLU A 98 7.12 14.17 16.25
CA GLU A 98 7.96 15.12 15.54
C GLU A 98 7.19 16.22 14.81
N ARG A 99 5.99 15.94 14.29
CA ARG A 99 5.25 16.85 13.40
C ARG A 99 4.11 17.59 14.10
N GLU A 100 3.36 16.93 14.96
CA GLU A 100 2.30 17.56 15.73
C GLU A 100 2.83 18.69 16.64
N PRO A 101 3.89 18.47 17.42
CA PRO A 101 4.46 19.54 18.25
C PRO A 101 5.00 20.73 17.45
N SER A 102 5.45 20.51 16.21
CA SER A 102 5.96 21.55 15.33
C SER A 102 4.90 22.28 14.51
N GLY A 103 3.64 21.81 14.55
CA GLY A 103 2.55 22.38 13.76
C GLY A 103 2.69 22.25 12.24
N LEU A 104 3.58 21.37 11.77
CA LEU A 104 3.92 21.26 10.34
C LEU A 104 2.85 20.57 9.49
N TRP A 105 1.95 19.78 10.09
CA TRP A 105 0.90 19.02 9.37
C TRP A 105 -0.50 19.30 9.97
N PRO A 106 -1.03 20.52 9.90
CA PRO A 106 -2.25 20.89 10.63
C PRO A 106 -3.50 20.15 10.15
N SER A 107 -3.52 19.73 8.87
CA SER A 107 -4.68 19.05 8.27
C SER A 107 -4.54 17.52 8.20
N PHE A 108 -3.56 16.94 8.89
CA PHE A 108 -3.22 15.52 8.80
C PHE A 108 -4.42 14.59 9.08
N PHE A 109 -5.02 14.70 10.26
CA PHE A 109 -6.16 13.86 10.63
C PHE A 109 -7.44 14.12 9.83
N PRO A 110 -7.85 15.40 9.58
CA PRO A 110 -8.99 15.66 8.74
C PRO A 110 -8.88 15.03 7.34
N VAL A 111 -7.70 15.12 6.70
CA VAL A 111 -7.45 14.50 5.38
C VAL A 111 -7.56 12.98 5.47
N ILE A 112 -6.93 12.33 6.47
CA ILE A 112 -7.07 10.88 6.68
C ILE A 112 -8.53 10.48 6.85
N LYS A 113 -9.28 11.19 7.69
CA LYS A 113 -10.68 10.86 7.99
C LYS A 113 -11.56 10.93 6.73
N VAL A 114 -11.48 12.01 5.97
CA VAL A 114 -12.28 12.17 4.74
C VAL A 114 -11.87 11.13 3.70
N SER A 115 -10.57 10.94 3.48
CA SER A 115 -10.06 9.98 2.50
C SER A 115 -10.41 8.54 2.87
N ALA A 116 -10.28 8.14 4.13
CA ALA A 116 -10.59 6.78 4.56
C ALA A 116 -12.08 6.46 4.40
N ILE A 117 -12.97 7.38 4.82
CA ILE A 117 -14.41 7.19 4.66
C ILE A 117 -14.77 7.07 3.17
N ALA A 118 -14.29 8.01 2.33
CA ALA A 118 -14.59 8.01 0.91
C ALA A 118 -14.03 6.77 0.20
N SER A 119 -12.81 6.34 0.53
CA SER A 119 -12.20 5.16 -0.08
C SER A 119 -12.91 3.86 0.31
N ILE A 120 -13.33 3.73 1.56
CA ILE A 120 -14.11 2.58 2.01
C ILE A 120 -15.48 2.54 1.31
N ILE A 121 -16.14 3.69 1.17
CA ILE A 121 -17.40 3.76 0.41
C ILE A 121 -17.16 3.35 -1.06
N GLY A 122 -16.12 3.86 -1.72
CA GLY A 122 -15.80 3.49 -3.09
C GLY A 122 -15.49 2.00 -3.27
N LEU A 123 -14.73 1.43 -2.35
CA LEU A 123 -14.40 0.00 -2.32
C LEU A 123 -15.65 -0.86 -2.15
N TRP A 124 -16.49 -0.57 -1.16
CA TRP A 124 -17.72 -1.33 -0.91
C TRP A 124 -18.81 -1.09 -1.95
N ALA A 125 -18.80 0.03 -2.69
CA ALA A 125 -19.65 0.21 -3.85
C ALA A 125 -19.31 -0.81 -4.94
N VAL A 126 -18.04 -1.14 -5.15
CA VAL A 126 -17.64 -2.20 -6.09
C VAL A 126 -18.13 -3.58 -5.63
N TYR A 127 -17.86 -3.95 -4.40
CA TYR A 127 -18.27 -5.27 -3.89
C TYR A 127 -19.78 -5.41 -3.74
N GLY A 128 -20.46 -4.39 -3.22
CA GLY A 128 -21.90 -4.44 -2.97
C GLY A 128 -22.79 -4.34 -4.21
N LEU A 129 -22.27 -3.74 -5.30
CA LEU A 129 -22.95 -3.66 -6.59
C LEU A 129 -22.40 -4.65 -7.62
N ASP A 130 -21.49 -5.52 -7.21
CA ASP A 130 -20.84 -6.53 -8.07
C ASP A 130 -20.29 -5.93 -9.38
N LEU A 131 -19.60 -4.78 -9.25
CA LEU A 131 -19.08 -4.06 -10.40
C LEU A 131 -17.83 -4.74 -10.95
N ALA A 132 -17.93 -5.25 -12.17
CA ALA A 132 -16.80 -5.81 -12.88
C ALA A 132 -15.77 -4.71 -13.24
N PRO A 133 -14.45 -5.05 -13.28
CA PRO A 133 -13.42 -4.12 -13.75
C PRO A 133 -13.66 -3.79 -15.24
N PRO A 134 -13.20 -2.60 -15.71
CA PRO A 134 -13.42 -2.14 -17.08
C PRO A 134 -12.83 -3.03 -18.18
N SER A 135 -11.82 -3.82 -17.85
CA SER A 135 -11.18 -4.81 -18.72
C SER A 135 -10.70 -5.98 -17.88
N SER A 136 -9.96 -6.95 -18.45
CA SER A 136 -9.32 -7.97 -17.63
C SER A 136 -8.45 -7.32 -16.54
N LEU A 137 -8.37 -7.93 -15.36
CA LEU A 137 -7.63 -7.40 -14.23
C LEU A 137 -6.14 -7.20 -14.59
N HIS A 138 -5.58 -8.10 -15.40
CA HIS A 138 -4.21 -8.00 -15.88
C HIS A 138 -3.97 -6.71 -16.69
N TYR A 139 -4.82 -6.42 -17.68
CA TYR A 139 -4.71 -5.21 -18.50
C TYR A 139 -5.00 -3.94 -17.69
N SER A 140 -6.03 -3.97 -16.84
CA SER A 140 -6.36 -2.84 -15.96
C SER A 140 -5.19 -2.49 -15.04
N PHE A 141 -4.55 -3.50 -14.42
CA PHE A 141 -3.38 -3.32 -13.58
C PHE A 141 -2.17 -2.78 -14.36
N SER A 142 -1.93 -3.33 -15.55
CA SER A 142 -0.79 -2.94 -16.40
C SER A 142 -0.90 -1.50 -16.86
N TRP A 143 -2.06 -1.09 -17.38
CA TRP A 143 -2.31 0.29 -17.77
C TRP A 143 -2.29 1.26 -16.59
N PHE A 144 -2.91 0.89 -15.48
CA PHE A 144 -2.87 1.70 -14.26
C PHE A 144 -1.43 1.94 -13.80
N SER A 145 -0.62 0.88 -13.72
CA SER A 145 0.79 0.97 -13.32
C SER A 145 1.61 1.84 -14.27
N LEU A 146 1.43 1.68 -15.59
CA LEU A 146 2.14 2.45 -16.60
C LEU A 146 1.80 3.95 -16.52
N LEU A 147 0.53 4.29 -16.50
CA LEU A 147 0.07 5.68 -16.41
C LEU A 147 0.48 6.33 -15.10
N LEU A 148 0.42 5.59 -14.00
CA LEU A 148 0.85 6.05 -12.70
C LEU A 148 2.36 6.34 -12.68
N GLY A 149 3.17 5.44 -13.23
CA GLY A 149 4.62 5.63 -13.36
C GLY A 149 4.99 6.85 -14.18
N ILE A 150 4.34 7.06 -15.32
CA ILE A 150 4.49 8.27 -16.17
C ILE A 150 4.10 9.52 -15.38
N GLY A 151 2.97 9.50 -14.69
CA GLY A 151 2.50 10.61 -13.86
C GLY A 151 3.51 10.99 -12.76
N ILE A 152 4.09 10.02 -12.08
CA ILE A 152 5.09 10.26 -11.03
C ILE A 152 6.37 10.87 -11.62
N ILE A 153 6.86 10.40 -12.77
CA ILE A 153 8.03 10.99 -13.45
C ILE A 153 7.73 12.43 -13.87
N PHE A 154 6.59 12.66 -14.48
CA PHE A 154 6.17 14.00 -14.88
C PHE A 154 6.18 14.96 -13.68
N ILE A 155 5.58 14.56 -12.56
CA ILE A 155 5.57 15.33 -11.32
C ILE A 155 7.00 15.58 -10.81
N ALA A 156 7.85 14.54 -10.81
CA ALA A 156 9.21 14.63 -10.28
C ALA A 156 10.13 15.54 -11.10
N LEU A 157 9.86 15.68 -12.42
CA LEU A 157 10.67 16.48 -13.36
C LEU A 157 10.12 17.89 -13.55
N VAL A 158 8.80 18.06 -13.58
CA VAL A 158 8.15 19.32 -13.96
C VAL A 158 7.85 20.21 -12.76
N LEU A 159 7.51 19.62 -11.61
CA LEU A 159 7.21 20.43 -10.42
C LEU A 159 8.48 21.03 -9.82
N LYS A 160 8.61 22.34 -9.98
CA LYS A 160 9.67 23.12 -9.34
C LYS A 160 9.44 23.18 -7.82
N PRO A 161 10.53 23.25 -7.00
CA PRO A 161 10.42 23.54 -5.58
C PRO A 161 9.68 24.87 -5.38
N GLN A 162 8.59 24.86 -4.66
CA GLN A 162 7.83 26.06 -4.30
C GLN A 162 7.37 25.96 -2.85
N PRO A 163 6.95 27.08 -2.23
CA PRO A 163 6.45 27.07 -0.85
C PRO A 163 5.39 25.99 -0.63
N LEU A 164 5.50 25.28 0.50
CA LEU A 164 4.56 24.24 0.88
C LEU A 164 3.20 24.84 1.25
N HIS A 165 2.10 24.24 0.77
CA HIS A 165 0.77 24.54 1.26
C HIS A 165 0.61 23.99 2.68
N GLN A 166 0.21 24.86 3.59
CA GLN A 166 -0.04 24.51 4.99
C GLN A 166 -1.51 24.24 5.29
N THR A 167 -2.42 24.73 4.45
CA THR A 167 -3.88 24.64 4.67
C THR A 167 -4.56 24.00 3.47
N VAL A 168 -5.53 23.13 3.76
CA VAL A 168 -6.40 22.50 2.76
C VAL A 168 -7.48 23.50 2.36
N GLN A 169 -7.57 23.82 1.08
CA GLN A 169 -8.58 24.72 0.53
C GLN A 169 -9.92 23.99 0.32
N PRO A 170 -11.07 24.70 0.22
CA PRO A 170 -12.36 24.06 -0.03
C PRO A 170 -12.38 23.12 -1.24
N ILE A 171 -11.72 23.52 -2.33
CA ILE A 171 -11.61 22.68 -3.53
C ILE A 171 -10.82 21.39 -3.28
N ASP A 172 -9.83 21.44 -2.39
CA ASP A 172 -9.05 20.24 -2.05
C ASP A 172 -9.92 19.20 -1.34
N TRP A 173 -10.85 19.62 -0.49
CA TRP A 173 -11.76 18.69 0.19
C TRP A 173 -12.63 17.93 -0.79
N LEU A 174 -13.17 18.63 -1.80
CA LEU A 174 -13.93 17.98 -2.87
C LEU A 174 -13.08 16.99 -3.64
N MET A 175 -11.89 17.43 -4.07
CA MET A 175 -10.98 16.59 -4.86
C MET A 175 -10.46 15.39 -4.05
N ILE A 176 -10.12 15.56 -2.79
CA ILE A 176 -9.73 14.45 -1.90
C ILE A 176 -10.87 13.44 -1.79
N CYS A 177 -12.10 13.89 -1.62
CA CYS A 177 -13.26 13.00 -1.55
C CYS A 177 -13.44 12.21 -2.85
N VAL A 178 -13.45 12.89 -4.00
CA VAL A 178 -13.63 12.25 -5.32
C VAL A 178 -12.50 11.27 -5.63
N ILE A 179 -11.24 11.70 -5.43
CA ILE A 179 -10.06 10.87 -5.68
C ILE A 179 -10.05 9.65 -4.76
N SER A 180 -10.44 9.82 -3.49
CA SER A 180 -10.46 8.71 -2.55
C SER A 180 -11.58 7.72 -2.85
N LEU A 181 -12.75 8.19 -3.26
CA LEU A 181 -13.86 7.35 -3.66
C LEU A 181 -13.48 6.51 -4.90
N PHE A 182 -12.95 7.17 -5.94
CA PHE A 182 -12.46 6.48 -7.13
C PHE A 182 -11.28 5.55 -6.82
N GLY A 183 -10.31 6.02 -6.03
CA GLY A 183 -9.16 5.22 -5.59
C GLY A 183 -9.56 3.99 -4.79
N GLY A 184 -10.61 4.09 -3.96
CA GLY A 184 -11.19 2.96 -3.25
C GLY A 184 -11.78 1.91 -4.22
N ALA A 185 -12.52 2.35 -5.24
CA ALA A 185 -13.04 1.46 -6.28
C ALA A 185 -11.92 0.76 -7.06
N VAL A 186 -10.89 1.50 -7.47
CA VAL A 186 -9.70 0.92 -8.13
C VAL A 186 -9.01 -0.07 -7.20
N THR A 187 -8.91 0.25 -5.91
CA THR A 187 -8.29 -0.66 -4.93
C THR A 187 -9.07 -1.97 -4.79
N ALA A 188 -10.40 -1.94 -4.86
CA ALA A 188 -11.22 -3.16 -4.83
C ALA A 188 -10.85 -4.13 -5.96
N TRP A 189 -10.59 -3.62 -7.15
CA TRP A 189 -10.24 -4.45 -8.31
C TRP A 189 -8.77 -4.87 -8.36
N LEU A 190 -7.85 -3.96 -7.94
CA LEU A 190 -6.43 -4.13 -8.24
C LEU A 190 -5.56 -4.30 -6.98
N SER A 191 -6.15 -4.26 -5.78
CA SER A 191 -5.39 -4.24 -4.50
C SER A 191 -4.37 -3.09 -4.42
N VAL A 192 -4.56 -2.04 -5.25
CA VAL A 192 -3.70 -0.86 -5.41
C VAL A 192 -4.55 0.27 -5.98
N GLY A 193 -4.31 1.51 -5.60
CA GLY A 193 -5.06 2.66 -6.16
C GLY A 193 -5.19 3.83 -5.20
N ILE A 194 -5.86 3.65 -4.05
CA ILE A 194 -6.14 4.78 -3.15
C ILE A 194 -4.86 5.48 -2.68
N GLY A 195 -3.84 4.72 -2.27
CA GLY A 195 -2.61 5.28 -1.75
C GLY A 195 -1.87 6.11 -2.77
N GLU A 196 -1.73 5.58 -3.97
CA GLU A 196 -1.04 6.22 -5.10
C GLU A 196 -1.72 7.51 -5.52
N LEU A 197 -3.02 7.43 -5.79
CA LEU A 197 -3.79 8.57 -6.30
C LEU A 197 -3.82 9.70 -5.26
N LEU A 198 -4.01 9.37 -4.00
CA LEU A 198 -4.04 10.34 -2.91
C LEU A 198 -2.66 10.97 -2.69
N ALA A 199 -1.59 10.16 -2.65
CA ALA A 199 -0.22 10.67 -2.49
C ALA A 199 0.14 11.62 -3.64
N ILE A 200 -0.16 11.23 -4.89
CA ILE A 200 0.10 12.05 -6.07
C ILE A 200 -0.66 13.36 -5.98
N TYR A 201 -1.95 13.32 -5.66
CA TYR A 201 -2.76 14.53 -5.54
C TYR A 201 -2.17 15.50 -4.51
N LEU A 202 -1.88 15.02 -3.30
CA LEU A 202 -1.32 15.87 -2.24
C LEU A 202 0.04 16.45 -2.62
N ILE A 203 0.87 15.69 -3.35
CA ILE A 203 2.17 16.17 -3.84
C ILE A 203 2.01 17.23 -4.94
N ILE A 204 1.08 17.05 -5.87
CA ILE A 204 0.78 18.05 -6.92
C ILE A 204 0.28 19.33 -6.26
N ARG A 205 -0.57 19.22 -5.24
CA ARG A 205 -1.08 20.35 -4.46
C ARG A 205 -0.02 20.95 -3.52
N ARG A 206 1.23 20.44 -3.57
CA ARG A 206 2.39 20.96 -2.81
C ARG A 206 2.28 20.83 -1.30
N PHE A 207 1.55 19.85 -0.82
CA PHE A 207 1.67 19.42 0.56
C PHE A 207 3.04 18.77 0.81
N ASP A 208 3.47 18.77 2.07
CA ASP A 208 4.71 18.08 2.46
C ASP A 208 4.70 16.63 1.98
N VAL A 209 5.79 16.20 1.35
CA VAL A 209 5.88 14.86 0.74
C VAL A 209 5.76 13.75 1.78
N ASN A 210 6.34 13.95 2.97
CA ASN A 210 6.24 12.97 4.04
C ASN A 210 4.81 12.91 4.59
N MET A 211 4.13 14.08 4.66
CA MET A 211 2.70 14.12 4.99
C MET A 211 1.87 13.35 3.96
N ALA A 212 2.10 13.60 2.67
CA ALA A 212 1.37 12.92 1.60
C ALA A 212 1.55 11.39 1.66
N VAL A 213 2.78 10.91 1.86
CA VAL A 213 3.08 9.48 2.04
C VAL A 213 2.44 8.93 3.31
N ALA A 214 2.56 9.63 4.43
CA ALA A 214 2.00 9.19 5.70
C ALA A 214 0.47 9.05 5.64
N VAL A 215 -0.21 10.05 5.06
CA VAL A 215 -1.67 10.01 4.83
C VAL A 215 -2.04 8.84 3.93
N ALA A 216 -1.36 8.68 2.80
CA ALA A 216 -1.62 7.62 1.84
C ALA A 216 -1.47 6.22 2.46
N VAL A 217 -0.39 5.99 3.23
CA VAL A 217 -0.14 4.71 3.92
C VAL A 217 -1.24 4.42 4.95
N ILE A 218 -1.64 5.41 5.75
CA ILE A 218 -2.67 5.21 6.78
C ILE A 218 -4.03 4.95 6.14
N VAL A 219 -4.40 5.71 5.11
CA VAL A 219 -5.67 5.52 4.39
C VAL A 219 -5.69 4.16 3.71
N SER A 220 -4.60 3.77 3.02
CA SER A 220 -4.48 2.44 2.41
C SER A 220 -4.62 1.33 3.44
N ALA A 221 -3.99 1.44 4.61
CA ALA A 221 -4.13 0.46 5.69
C ALA A 221 -5.60 0.29 6.10
N LEU A 222 -6.33 1.40 6.32
CA LEU A 222 -7.74 1.36 6.70
C LEU A 222 -8.61 0.74 5.60
N THR A 223 -8.36 1.09 4.35
CA THR A 223 -9.07 0.55 3.18
C THR A 223 -8.83 -0.95 3.01
N VAL A 224 -7.57 -1.39 3.15
CA VAL A 224 -7.18 -2.80 3.06
C VAL A 224 -7.82 -3.64 4.16
N TRP A 225 -7.86 -3.14 5.41
CA TRP A 225 -8.57 -3.81 6.51
C TRP A 225 -10.07 -3.89 6.27
N SER A 226 -10.65 -2.93 5.59
CA SER A 226 -12.05 -3.00 5.17
C SER A 226 -12.28 -4.04 4.06
N ALA A 227 -11.35 -4.16 3.10
CA ALA A 227 -11.44 -5.08 1.97
C ALA A 227 -11.26 -6.55 2.36
N ILE A 228 -10.38 -6.85 3.34
CA ILE A 228 -10.01 -8.23 3.67
C ILE A 228 -11.20 -9.09 4.07
N TRP A 229 -12.25 -8.51 4.64
CA TRP A 229 -13.47 -9.23 5.00
C TRP A 229 -14.14 -9.88 3.81
N GLN A 230 -14.20 -9.19 2.64
CA GLN A 230 -14.72 -9.76 1.40
C GLN A 230 -13.91 -11.00 1.02
N HIS A 231 -12.60 -10.92 0.98
CA HIS A 231 -11.72 -11.98 0.49
C HIS A 231 -11.56 -13.16 1.43
N THR A 232 -11.81 -12.96 2.74
CA THR A 232 -11.68 -14.02 3.75
C THR A 232 -12.99 -14.70 4.08
N LEU A 233 -14.12 -13.99 4.05
CA LEU A 233 -15.41 -14.50 4.52
C LEU A 233 -16.41 -14.75 3.38
N VAL A 234 -16.20 -14.15 2.20
CA VAL A 234 -17.09 -14.29 1.06
C VAL A 234 -16.43 -15.07 -0.06
N ASP A 235 -15.24 -14.59 -0.52
CA ASP A 235 -14.57 -15.17 -1.69
C ASP A 235 -13.73 -16.40 -1.36
N PHE A 236 -13.20 -16.50 -0.14
CA PHE A 236 -12.29 -17.57 0.34
C PHE A 236 -11.06 -17.78 -0.55
N ASN A 237 -10.55 -16.72 -1.19
CA ASN A 237 -9.49 -16.80 -2.19
C ASN A 237 -8.08 -16.52 -1.65
N VAL A 238 -7.94 -16.28 -0.34
CA VAL A 238 -6.62 -15.98 0.29
C VAL A 238 -5.78 -17.24 0.36
N TYR A 239 -4.56 -17.17 -0.17
CA TYR A 239 -3.57 -18.25 -0.07
C TYR A 239 -2.76 -18.12 1.23
N TRP A 240 -3.27 -18.70 2.31
CA TRP A 240 -2.78 -18.52 3.67
C TRP A 240 -1.35 -18.99 3.89
N GLN A 241 -0.88 -20.02 3.16
CA GLN A 241 0.50 -20.51 3.23
C GLN A 241 1.49 -19.39 2.85
N VAL A 242 1.20 -18.64 1.81
CA VAL A 242 2.01 -17.47 1.43
C VAL A 242 1.92 -16.37 2.46
N VAL A 243 0.72 -16.05 2.96
CA VAL A 243 0.53 -15.01 3.98
C VAL A 243 1.29 -15.32 5.26
N LEU A 244 1.35 -16.60 5.65
CA LEU A 244 2.05 -17.05 6.85
C LEU A 244 3.54 -16.67 6.84
N PHE A 245 4.17 -16.62 5.67
CA PHE A 245 5.58 -16.24 5.52
C PHE A 245 5.76 -14.79 5.09
N ALA A 246 4.96 -14.31 4.15
CA ALA A 246 5.05 -12.93 3.68
C ALA A 246 4.58 -11.90 4.70
N GLY A 247 3.61 -12.25 5.56
CA GLY A 247 3.05 -11.35 6.58
C GLY A 247 4.09 -10.82 7.56
N PRO A 248 4.87 -11.69 8.25
CA PRO A 248 5.97 -11.24 9.10
C PRO A 248 6.99 -10.40 8.36
N GLY A 249 7.38 -10.82 7.15
CA GLY A 249 8.25 -10.03 6.28
C GLY A 249 7.70 -8.64 6.01
N ALA A 250 6.41 -8.55 5.72
CA ALA A 250 5.74 -7.28 5.48
C ALA A 250 5.71 -6.36 6.72
N ILE A 251 5.58 -6.91 7.93
CA ILE A 251 5.70 -6.13 9.17
C ILE A 251 7.09 -5.50 9.26
N PHE A 252 8.15 -6.28 9.05
CA PHE A 252 9.53 -5.76 9.06
C PHE A 252 9.74 -4.70 7.99
N GLY A 253 9.28 -4.95 6.77
CA GLY A 253 9.37 -4.01 5.66
C GLY A 253 8.65 -2.69 5.94
N GLY A 254 7.44 -2.76 6.50
CA GLY A 254 6.65 -1.58 6.86
C GLY A 254 7.33 -0.68 7.89
N VAL A 255 8.01 -1.28 8.88
CA VAL A 255 8.81 -0.52 9.86
C VAL A 255 10.05 0.10 9.23
N LEU A 256 10.76 -0.66 8.39
CA LEU A 256 12.00 -0.22 7.75
C LEU A 256 11.78 0.90 6.73
N ALA A 257 10.60 0.96 6.11
CA ALA A 257 10.27 1.90 5.06
C ALA A 257 10.59 3.36 5.45
N LYS A 258 10.19 3.81 6.63
CA LYS A 258 10.48 5.17 7.11
C LYS A 258 11.98 5.45 7.21
N ALA A 259 12.77 4.49 7.69
CA ALA A 259 14.22 4.65 7.81
C ALA A 259 14.89 4.79 6.44
N ILE A 260 14.35 4.11 5.44
CA ILE A 260 14.80 4.20 4.04
C ILE A 260 14.43 5.56 3.46
N VAL A 261 13.19 6.02 3.66
CA VAL A 261 12.73 7.35 3.22
C VAL A 261 13.59 8.46 3.82
N ALA A 262 13.95 8.34 5.09
CA ALA A 262 14.81 9.32 5.77
C ALA A 262 16.24 9.40 5.20
N LYS A 263 16.75 8.31 4.63
CA LYS A 263 18.11 8.23 4.06
C LYS A 263 18.17 8.53 2.55
N LEU A 264 17.10 8.28 1.83
CA LEU A 264 17.00 8.53 0.39
C LEU A 264 16.33 9.90 0.17
N SER A 265 16.84 10.67 -0.80
CA SER A 265 16.10 11.86 -1.20
C SER A 265 14.74 11.46 -1.78
N ALA A 266 13.68 12.18 -1.41
CA ALA A 266 12.34 11.93 -1.90
C ALA A 266 12.26 11.85 -3.45
N LYS A 267 13.11 12.61 -4.14
CA LYS A 267 13.21 12.59 -5.61
C LYS A 267 13.73 11.25 -6.14
N ARG A 268 14.80 10.70 -5.55
CA ARG A 268 15.38 9.41 -5.98
C ARG A 268 14.41 8.26 -5.76
N LEU A 269 13.72 8.27 -4.63
CA LEU A 269 12.73 7.26 -4.30
C LEU A 269 11.56 7.27 -5.30
N LYS A 270 11.04 8.46 -5.63
CA LYS A 270 9.96 8.62 -6.63
C LYS A 270 10.37 8.14 -8.01
N ILE A 271 11.57 8.52 -8.48
CA ILE A 271 12.07 8.10 -9.79
C ILE A 271 12.23 6.58 -9.86
N PHE A 272 12.82 5.97 -8.84
CA PHE A 272 12.95 4.52 -8.77
C PHE A 272 11.59 3.83 -8.81
N PHE A 273 10.64 4.35 -8.04
CA PHE A 273 9.28 3.85 -7.99
C PHE A 273 8.56 3.95 -9.33
N ALA A 274 8.63 5.13 -9.94
CA ALA A 274 8.02 5.37 -11.24
C ALA A 274 8.61 4.45 -12.32
N PHE A 275 9.92 4.28 -12.33
CA PHE A 275 10.59 3.35 -13.25
C PHE A 275 10.10 1.91 -13.06
N TRP A 276 10.00 1.44 -11.81
CA TRP A 276 9.47 0.12 -11.50
C TRP A 276 8.03 -0.08 -12.01
N LEU A 277 7.15 0.89 -11.74
CA LEU A 277 5.77 0.89 -12.24
C LEU A 277 5.70 0.84 -13.76
N MET A 278 6.53 1.64 -14.44
CA MET A 278 6.57 1.67 -15.89
C MET A 278 7.05 0.34 -16.47
N VAL A 279 8.06 -0.28 -15.88
CA VAL A 279 8.55 -1.59 -16.33
C VAL A 279 7.46 -2.65 -16.17
N ILE A 280 6.82 -2.72 -15.01
CA ILE A 280 5.73 -3.69 -14.78
C ILE A 280 4.56 -3.44 -15.73
N GLY A 281 4.14 -2.18 -15.86
CA GLY A 281 3.04 -1.81 -16.74
C GLY A 281 3.36 -2.12 -18.21
N ALA A 282 4.54 -1.75 -18.69
CA ALA A 282 4.96 -2.01 -20.06
C ALA A 282 5.06 -3.52 -20.38
N VAL A 283 5.66 -4.30 -19.49
CA VAL A 283 5.74 -5.77 -19.64
C VAL A 283 4.35 -6.39 -19.66
N GLY A 284 3.45 -5.95 -18.78
CA GLY A 284 2.10 -6.47 -18.74
C GLY A 284 1.26 -6.11 -19.97
N VAL A 285 1.44 -4.91 -20.53
CA VAL A 285 0.74 -4.49 -21.78
C VAL A 285 1.30 -5.24 -23.00
N SER A 286 2.61 -5.52 -23.04
CA SER A 286 3.26 -6.17 -24.20
C SER A 286 3.22 -7.68 -24.17
N GLY A 287 2.97 -8.30 -23.03
CA GLY A 287 2.99 -9.75 -22.83
C GLY A 287 1.61 -10.43 -22.80
N GLY A 288 0.52 -9.68 -23.06
CA GLY A 288 -0.86 -10.19 -23.08
C GLY A 288 -1.36 -10.55 -24.48
#